data_155cb0f293957b8f53a0be3509ca4424
#
_entry.id   155cb0f293957b8f53a0be3509ca4424
#
_cell.length_a   1.000
_cell.length_b   1.000
_cell.length_c   1.000
_cell.angle_alpha   90.00
_cell.angle_beta   90.00
_cell.angle_gamma   90.00
#
_symmetry.space_group_name_H-M   'P 1'
#
loop_
_entity.id
_entity.type
_entity.pdbx_description
1 polymer ?
#
loop_
_entity_poly.entity_id
_entity_poly.type
_entity_poly.pdbx_seq_one_letter_code
_entity_poly.pdbx_strand_id
1 'polypeptide(L)'
;MEYKIVIEKPAMKFLKKQQQGNRDRIIKAIQGLPGIGDIKPMAGHVSLYRLRVGDFRVLYTLENELLVVRVVNIGSRGDVYK
;
A
#
# COMPACT_ATOMS: atom_id res chain seq x y z
N MET A 1 17.15 3.07 -9.26
CA MET A 1 16.70 4.18 -8.41
C MET A 1 15.67 3.67 -7.42
N GLU A 2 15.81 4.07 -6.17
CA GLU A 2 14.91 3.59 -5.13
C GLU A 2 13.85 4.64 -4.82
N TYR A 3 12.61 4.15 -4.64
CA TYR A 3 11.53 5.00 -4.17
C TYR A 3 11.53 5.05 -2.65
N LYS A 4 11.26 6.23 -2.12
CA LYS A 4 11.03 6.38 -0.68
C LYS A 4 9.60 5.94 -0.37
N ILE A 5 9.44 5.18 0.70
CA ILE A 5 8.11 4.72 1.15
C ILE A 5 7.63 5.66 2.26
N VAL A 6 6.47 6.24 2.05
CA VAL A 6 5.80 7.06 3.06
C VAL A 6 4.49 6.38 3.41
N ILE A 7 4.25 6.15 4.69
CA ILE A 7 3.01 5.53 5.15
C ILE A 7 2.20 6.57 5.91
N GLU A 8 1.04 6.89 5.38
CA GLU A 8 0.18 7.91 5.99
C GLU A 8 -0.53 7.37 7.23
N LYS A 9 -1.05 8.28 8.04
CA LYS A 9 -1.63 7.94 9.34
C LYS A 9 -2.68 6.84 9.30
N PRO A 10 -3.67 6.86 8.38
CA PRO A 10 -4.67 5.80 8.35
C PRO A 10 -4.07 4.42 8.11
N ALA A 11 -3.09 4.35 7.21
CA ALA A 11 -2.41 3.09 6.92
C ALA A 11 -1.56 2.63 8.10
N MET A 12 -0.84 3.54 8.73
CA MET A 12 -0.03 3.23 9.91
C MET A 12 -0.90 2.74 11.06
N LYS A 13 -2.06 3.38 11.23
CA LYS A 13 -3.02 2.99 12.27
C LYS A 13 -3.51 1.56 12.07
N PHE A 14 -3.81 1.22 10.82
CA PHE A 14 -4.22 -0.15 10.48
C PHE A 14 -3.10 -1.15 10.80
N LEU A 15 -1.87 -0.83 10.41
CA LEU A 15 -0.73 -1.72 10.65
C LEU A 15 -0.51 -1.98 12.13
N LYS A 16 -0.63 -0.95 12.95
CA LYS A 16 -0.42 -1.09 14.39
C LYS A 16 -1.42 -2.02 15.07
N LYS A 17 -2.59 -2.17 14.48
CA LYS A 17 -3.63 -3.05 15.02
C LYS A 17 -3.46 -4.50 14.62
N GLN A 18 -2.58 -4.79 13.67
CA GLN A 18 -2.40 -6.15 13.19
C GLN A 18 -1.44 -6.92 14.06
N GLN A 19 -1.62 -8.25 14.09
CA GLN A 19 -0.64 -9.13 14.71
C GLN A 19 0.68 -9.05 13.95
N GLN A 20 1.77 -9.32 14.63
CA GLN A 20 3.10 -9.12 14.07
C GLN A 20 3.31 -9.85 12.74
N GLY A 21 2.83 -11.08 12.63
CA GLY A 21 3.01 -11.86 11.39
C GLY A 21 2.35 -11.21 10.19
N ASN A 22 1.11 -10.72 10.37
CA ASN A 22 0.40 -10.02 9.30
C ASN A 22 1.06 -8.67 8.98
N ARG A 23 1.45 -7.95 10.02
CA ARG A 23 2.13 -6.67 9.85
C ARG A 23 3.40 -6.83 9.05
N ASP A 24 4.21 -7.82 9.38
CA ASP A 24 5.48 -8.06 8.70
C ASP A 24 5.25 -8.43 7.22
N ARG A 25 4.23 -9.23 6.93
CA ARG A 25 3.88 -9.57 5.56
C ARG A 25 3.52 -8.33 4.75
N ILE A 26 2.70 -7.47 5.32
CA ILE A 26 2.25 -6.25 4.64
C ILE A 26 3.44 -5.32 4.41
N ILE A 27 4.26 -5.11 5.42
CA ILE A 27 5.42 -4.22 5.31
C ILE A 27 6.40 -4.75 4.27
N LYS A 28 6.66 -6.05 4.28
CA LYS A 28 7.56 -6.66 3.30
C LYS A 28 7.05 -6.45 1.88
N ALA A 29 5.75 -6.61 1.67
CA ALA A 29 5.16 -6.41 0.36
C ALA A 29 5.25 -4.93 -0.08
N ILE A 30 5.03 -4.01 0.84
CA ILE A 30 5.16 -2.58 0.57
C ILE A 30 6.58 -2.24 0.15
N GLN A 31 7.58 -2.86 0.75
CA GLN A 31 8.98 -2.61 0.42
C GLN A 31 9.33 -3.01 -1.02
N GLY A 32 8.54 -3.88 -1.63
CA GLY A 32 8.73 -4.26 -3.04
C GLY A 32 8.16 -3.27 -4.03
N LEU A 33 7.41 -2.28 -3.57
CA LEU A 33 6.81 -1.29 -4.46
C LEU A 33 7.87 -0.34 -5.01
N PRO A 34 7.64 0.18 -6.20
CA PRO A 34 6.46 -0.03 -7.06
C PRO A 34 6.54 -1.22 -8.02
N GLY A 35 7.59 -1.99 -8.00
CA GLY A 35 7.86 -2.96 -9.06
C GLY A 35 7.39 -4.38 -8.81
N ILE A 36 7.22 -4.79 -7.56
CA ILE A 36 6.96 -6.19 -7.20
C ILE A 36 5.64 -6.28 -6.42
N GLY A 37 4.81 -7.25 -6.81
CA GLY A 37 3.58 -7.54 -6.10
C GLY A 37 2.38 -7.65 -7.02
N ASP A 38 1.24 -7.99 -6.44
CA ASP A 38 -0.03 -8.04 -7.16
C ASP A 38 -0.62 -6.63 -7.21
N ILE A 39 -0.23 -5.88 -8.22
CA ILE A 39 -0.49 -4.45 -8.33
C ILE A 39 -1.49 -4.20 -9.45
N LYS A 40 -2.46 -3.33 -9.18
CA LYS A 40 -3.49 -2.99 -10.14
C LYS A 40 -3.83 -1.51 -10.03
N PRO A 41 -3.93 -0.78 -11.16
CA PRO A 41 -4.38 0.61 -11.08
C PRO A 41 -5.85 0.67 -10.69
N MET A 42 -6.20 1.71 -9.94
CA MET A 42 -7.58 1.92 -9.52
C MET A 42 -8.33 2.72 -10.58
N ALA A 43 -9.45 2.17 -11.06
CA ALA A 43 -10.26 2.81 -12.06
C ALA A 43 -10.79 4.16 -11.55
N GLY A 44 -10.75 5.17 -12.41
CA GLY A 44 -11.28 6.49 -12.08
C GLY A 44 -10.35 7.35 -11.25
N HIS A 45 -9.14 6.87 -10.94
CA HIS A 45 -8.18 7.63 -10.13
C HIS A 45 -6.84 7.72 -10.84
N VAL A 46 -6.26 8.91 -10.85
CA VAL A 46 -4.95 9.13 -11.43
C VAL A 46 -3.88 8.76 -10.41
N SER A 47 -2.95 7.91 -10.82
CA SER A 47 -1.80 7.52 -9.99
C SER A 47 -2.14 6.80 -8.70
N LEU A 48 -3.34 6.26 -8.58
CA LEU A 48 -3.74 5.47 -7.42
C LEU A 48 -3.72 3.98 -7.78
N TYR A 49 -3.07 3.18 -6.95
CA TYR A 49 -2.87 1.77 -7.21
C TYR A 49 -3.26 0.94 -5.99
N ARG A 50 -3.55 -0.33 -6.25
CA ARG A 50 -3.85 -1.30 -5.21
C ARG A 50 -2.77 -2.38 -5.23
N LEU A 51 -2.19 -2.66 -4.06
CA LEU A 51 -1.33 -3.81 -3.85
C LEU A 51 -2.11 -4.83 -3.02
N ARG A 52 -2.25 -6.03 -3.53
CA ARG A 52 -2.94 -7.11 -2.80
C ARG A 52 -1.92 -7.95 -2.05
N VAL A 53 -2.16 -8.14 -0.74
CA VAL A 53 -1.30 -8.95 0.13
C VAL A 53 -2.22 -9.91 0.89
N GLY A 54 -2.43 -11.12 0.35
CA GLY A 54 -3.39 -12.05 0.93
C GLY A 54 -4.78 -11.45 0.97
N ASP A 55 -5.37 -11.35 2.15
CA ASP A 55 -6.68 -10.73 2.35
C ASP A 55 -6.61 -9.21 2.52
N PHE A 56 -5.40 -8.66 2.52
CA PHE A 56 -5.22 -7.23 2.72
C PHE A 56 -5.06 -6.50 1.40
N ARG A 57 -5.45 -5.23 1.40
CA ARG A 57 -5.28 -4.35 0.25
C ARG A 57 -4.62 -3.07 0.70
N VAL A 58 -3.57 -2.70 -0.03
CA VAL A 58 -2.80 -1.49 0.25
C VAL A 58 -3.06 -0.52 -0.89
N LEU A 59 -3.61 0.64 -0.57
CA LEU A 59 -3.80 1.71 -1.55
C LEU A 59 -2.63 2.68 -1.46
N TYR A 60 -2.04 2.97 -2.60
CA TYR A 60 -0.89 3.87 -2.64
C TYR A 60 -0.89 4.71 -3.90
N THR A 61 -0.22 5.84 -3.83
CA THR A 61 0.03 6.68 -4.99
C THR A 61 1.51 6.64 -5.34
N LEU A 62 1.81 6.87 -6.62
CA LEU A 62 3.17 7.01 -7.10
C LEU A 62 3.42 8.46 -7.46
N GLU A 63 4.41 9.05 -6.81
CA GLU A 63 4.86 10.40 -7.10
C GLU A 63 6.21 10.27 -7.79
N ASN A 64 6.16 10.07 -9.11
CA ASN A 64 7.34 9.69 -9.89
C ASN A 64 8.42 10.76 -9.87
N GLU A 65 8.05 12.03 -9.88
CA GLU A 65 9.03 13.10 -9.87
C GLU A 65 9.80 13.16 -8.54
N LEU A 66 9.16 12.77 -7.46
CA LEU A 66 9.77 12.75 -6.13
C LEU A 66 10.32 11.39 -5.77
N LEU A 67 10.09 10.38 -6.58
CA LEU A 67 10.43 8.99 -6.29
C LEU A 67 9.86 8.54 -4.95
N VAL A 68 8.56 8.79 -4.77
CA VAL A 68 7.85 8.46 -3.53
C VAL A 68 6.70 7.50 -3.83
N VAL A 69 6.61 6.44 -3.03
CA VAL A 69 5.44 5.59 -2.91
C VAL A 69 4.73 6.03 -1.62
N ARG A 70 3.53 6.56 -1.77
CA ARG A 70 2.76 7.05 -0.62
C ARG A 70 1.61 6.10 -0.34
N VAL A 71 1.72 5.36 0.76
CA VAL A 71 0.67 4.43 1.18
C VAL A 71 -0.40 5.23 1.92
N VAL A 72 -1.57 5.35 1.29
CA VAL A 72 -2.63 6.21 1.80
C VAL A 72 -3.62 5.46 2.68
N ASN A 73 -3.81 4.17 2.43
CA ASN A 73 -4.73 3.39 3.25
C ASN A 73 -4.42 1.91 3.13
N ILE A 74 -4.79 1.14 4.15
CA ILE A 74 -4.70 -0.32 4.16
C ILE A 74 -5.99 -0.84 4.77
N GLY A 75 -6.53 -1.90 4.21
CA GLY A 75 -7.71 -2.54 4.75
C GLY A 75 -7.75 -4.01 4.39
N SER A 76 -8.73 -4.71 4.92
CA SER A 76 -8.96 -6.10 4.57
C SER A 76 -10.15 -6.23 3.64
N ARG A 77 -10.03 -7.13 2.66
CA ARG A 77 -11.04 -7.38 1.64
C ARG A 77 -11.39 -6.11 0.88
N GLY A 78 -12.67 -5.77 0.80
CA GLY A 78 -13.13 -4.61 0.06
C GLY A 78 -13.34 -3.36 0.88
N ASP A 79 -13.06 -3.40 2.18
CA ASP A 79 -13.37 -2.30 3.09
C ASP A 79 -12.66 -1.01 2.72
N VAL A 80 -11.44 -1.12 2.22
CA VAL A 80 -10.62 0.02 1.86
C VAL A 80 -11.18 0.83 0.68
N TYR A 81 -12.10 0.24 -0.07
CA TYR A 81 -12.68 0.88 -1.26
C TYR A 81 -13.97 1.64 -0.98
N LYS A 82 -14.41 1.65 0.23
CA LYS A 82 -15.66 2.33 0.58
C LYS A 82 -15.50 3.81 0.75
#